data_75f64df2e5c003a403e382d8eaf51f1e
#
_entry.id   75f64df2e5c003a403e382d8eaf51f1e
#
_cell.length_a   1.000
_cell.length_b   1.000
_cell.length_c   1.000
_cell.angle_alpha   90.00
_cell.angle_beta   90.00
_cell.angle_gamma   90.00
#
_symmetry.space_group_name_H-M   'P 1'
#
loop_
_entity.id
_entity.type
_entity.pdbx_description
1 polymer ?
#
loop_
_entity_poly.entity_id
_entity_poly.type
_entity_poly.pdbx_seq_one_letter_code
_entity_poly.pdbx_strand_id
1 'polypeptide(L)'
;MKHRRYLIWMLIFLLLHAPAAHAGQTAVTGPVTGSVQGEGPLTVTDFFGRTLTLERPANRFACLYAFTGHVVTLLGRGKDMVAVVDGLKKDRLIQQRVPGIQSLPIPAKGGVIHIETLLKADPDVVFLKPETAAAEAETRKLERFGLPWFVAGYRNMDEQMTTIEMMGKICGRYDAARAYTGYYRDMIHLVKQRTRKIPEDQRVRLYHSVNEARRTDAAGTIEADWTRAAGVVNVSVGNRLSARGDKFFAGMEQILIWNPEVIIVNEAGVDQQILQDKKWAAVTAVQEKKVFPIPVGISRWGHPGSLETPLAILWTARKVYPALFSDIDLEMEIKQFYHQFFDLVLTDEMVQNILNNEGMRQAMDAR
;
A
#
# COMPACT_ATOMS: atom_id res chain seq x y z
N MET A 1 70.20 41.43 -27.69
CA MET A 1 69.41 41.73 -28.91
C MET A 1 68.35 40.65 -29.13
N LYS A 2 67.13 41.09 -29.41
CA LYS A 2 65.90 40.35 -29.80
C LYS A 2 65.03 39.83 -28.63
N HIS A 3 64.09 40.71 -28.26
CA HIS A 3 62.86 40.48 -27.54
C HIS A 3 61.90 39.59 -28.38
N ARG A 4 61.33 38.55 -27.81
CA ARG A 4 60.16 37.87 -28.34
C ARG A 4 59.00 37.97 -27.36
N ARG A 5 58.00 38.78 -27.71
CA ARG A 5 56.72 38.93 -27.05
C ARG A 5 55.90 37.67 -27.23
N TYR A 6 55.47 37.06 -26.15
CA TYR A 6 54.40 36.04 -26.18
C TYR A 6 53.07 36.70 -25.78
N LEU A 7 52.19 36.79 -26.74
CA LEU A 7 50.78 37.16 -26.57
C LEU A 7 50.08 35.95 -25.93
N ILE A 8 49.62 36.11 -24.68
CA ILE A 8 48.75 35.11 -24.02
C ILE A 8 47.31 35.45 -24.42
N TRP A 9 46.69 34.54 -25.16
CA TRP A 9 45.26 34.56 -25.45
C TRP A 9 44.55 34.01 -24.22
N MET A 10 43.83 34.88 -23.49
CA MET A 10 42.93 34.52 -22.41
C MET A 10 41.60 34.10 -23.06
N LEU A 11 41.39 32.79 -23.23
CA LEU A 11 40.13 32.21 -23.61
C LEU A 11 39.21 32.22 -22.37
N ILE A 12 38.27 33.18 -22.35
CA ILE A 12 37.19 33.20 -21.37
C ILE A 12 36.21 32.09 -21.76
N PHE A 13 36.25 30.99 -21.01
CA PHE A 13 35.18 29.98 -21.03
C PHE A 13 33.97 30.54 -20.30
N LEU A 14 33.00 31.10 -21.05
CA LEU A 14 31.65 31.32 -20.57
C LEU A 14 31.01 29.94 -20.32
N LEU A 15 31.01 29.46 -19.07
CA LEU A 15 30.17 28.36 -18.63
C LEU A 15 28.72 28.83 -18.65
N LEU A 16 28.03 28.55 -19.76
CA LEU A 16 26.58 28.57 -19.84
C LEU A 16 26.05 27.54 -18.82
N HIS A 17 25.66 28.02 -17.63
CA HIS A 17 24.81 27.25 -16.73
C HIS A 17 23.43 27.15 -17.41
N ALA A 18 23.18 26.03 -18.06
CA ALA A 18 21.81 25.63 -18.37
C ALA A 18 21.10 25.38 -17.03
N PRO A 19 19.93 25.97 -16.77
CA PRO A 19 19.16 25.61 -15.60
C PRO A 19 18.78 24.13 -15.74
N ALA A 20 19.13 23.33 -14.72
CA ALA A 20 18.63 21.98 -14.59
C ALA A 20 17.11 22.07 -14.66
N ALA A 21 16.54 21.49 -15.72
CA ALA A 21 15.10 21.32 -15.81
C ALA A 21 14.67 20.52 -14.57
N HIS A 22 14.01 21.20 -13.65
CA HIS A 22 13.22 20.56 -12.60
C HIS A 22 12.22 19.68 -13.35
N ALA A 23 12.39 18.36 -13.26
CA ALA A 23 11.38 17.41 -13.67
C ALA A 23 10.10 17.82 -12.94
N GLY A 24 9.09 18.20 -13.72
CA GLY A 24 7.90 18.86 -13.25
C GLY A 24 7.25 18.11 -12.10
N GLN A 25 7.28 18.73 -10.93
CA GLN A 25 6.21 18.55 -9.97
C GLN A 25 4.94 19.03 -10.67
N THR A 26 4.17 18.11 -11.22
CA THR A 26 2.77 18.39 -11.56
C THR A 26 2.10 18.75 -10.24
N ALA A 27 1.95 20.04 -10.01
CA ALA A 27 1.15 20.57 -8.90
C ALA A 27 -0.25 19.98 -9.06
N VAL A 28 -0.55 18.93 -8.29
CA VAL A 28 -1.89 18.35 -8.25
C VAL A 28 -2.73 19.28 -7.39
N THR A 29 -3.55 20.06 -8.06
CA THR A 29 -4.49 21.01 -7.45
C THR A 29 -5.68 20.27 -6.87
N GLY A 30 -5.69 20.08 -5.55
CA GLY A 30 -6.88 19.70 -4.78
C GLY A 30 -7.29 18.22 -4.85
N PRO A 31 -8.24 17.82 -3.98
CA PRO A 31 -8.74 16.45 -3.95
C PRO A 31 -9.40 16.05 -5.27
N VAL A 32 -9.25 14.79 -5.67
CA VAL A 32 -9.86 14.24 -6.90
C VAL A 32 -11.38 14.17 -6.73
N THR A 33 -12.07 15.31 -6.92
CA THR A 33 -13.52 15.44 -6.88
C THR A 33 -14.09 15.32 -8.30
N GLY A 34 -14.10 14.10 -8.87
CA GLY A 34 -14.79 13.86 -10.15
C GLY A 34 -16.30 13.67 -9.96
N SER A 35 -17.10 14.00 -10.97
CA SER A 35 -18.51 13.59 -11.05
C SER A 35 -18.64 12.07 -11.12
N VAL A 36 -19.76 11.52 -10.64
CA VAL A 36 -20.11 10.10 -10.89
C VAL A 36 -20.26 9.93 -12.40
N GLN A 37 -19.40 9.10 -13.02
CA GLN A 37 -19.41 8.87 -14.46
C GLN A 37 -20.31 7.70 -14.82
N GLY A 38 -21.16 7.91 -15.82
CA GLY A 38 -21.94 6.90 -16.50
C GLY A 38 -23.33 6.64 -15.88
N GLU A 39 -24.35 6.76 -16.72
CA GLU A 39 -25.73 6.36 -16.40
C GLU A 39 -26.08 5.01 -17.07
N GLY A 40 -25.15 4.38 -17.77
CA GLY A 40 -25.39 3.16 -18.56
C GLY A 40 -24.86 1.88 -17.91
N PRO A 41 -25.19 0.73 -18.53
CA PRO A 41 -24.70 -0.57 -18.09
C PRO A 41 -23.16 -0.64 -18.11
N LEU A 42 -22.61 -1.28 -17.10
CA LEU A 42 -21.17 -1.53 -17.00
C LEU A 42 -20.90 -3.01 -16.76
N THR A 43 -19.79 -3.48 -17.30
CA THR A 43 -19.32 -4.86 -17.12
C THR A 43 -17.87 -4.83 -16.63
N VAL A 44 -17.58 -5.59 -15.57
CA VAL A 44 -16.23 -5.74 -15.00
C VAL A 44 -15.94 -7.22 -14.75
N THR A 45 -14.66 -7.57 -14.78
CA THR A 45 -14.20 -8.92 -14.44
C THR A 45 -13.52 -8.90 -13.08
N ASP A 46 -13.88 -9.81 -12.19
CA ASP A 46 -13.33 -9.91 -10.86
C ASP A 46 -12.06 -10.79 -10.79
N PHE A 47 -11.48 -10.93 -9.60
CA PHE A 47 -10.25 -11.70 -9.38
C PHE A 47 -10.33 -13.16 -9.81
N PHE A 48 -11.50 -13.79 -9.76
CA PHE A 48 -11.70 -15.16 -10.22
C PHE A 48 -12.05 -15.27 -11.72
N GLY A 49 -12.01 -14.15 -12.45
CA GLY A 49 -12.36 -14.10 -13.87
C GLY A 49 -13.87 -14.11 -14.12
N ARG A 50 -14.68 -13.93 -13.07
CA ARG A 50 -16.12 -13.88 -13.17
C ARG A 50 -16.57 -12.49 -13.60
N THR A 51 -17.52 -12.43 -14.52
CA THR A 51 -18.09 -11.19 -15.02
C THR A 51 -19.24 -10.71 -14.13
N LEU A 52 -19.17 -9.47 -13.68
CA LEU A 52 -20.25 -8.74 -13.03
C LEU A 52 -20.78 -7.67 -14.00
N THR A 53 -22.08 -7.71 -14.28
CA THR A 53 -22.78 -6.68 -15.04
C THR A 53 -23.76 -5.95 -14.12
N LEU A 54 -23.69 -4.61 -14.12
CA LEU A 54 -24.62 -3.73 -13.41
C LEU A 54 -25.28 -2.81 -14.44
N GLU A 55 -26.55 -2.49 -14.27
CA GLU A 55 -27.28 -1.59 -15.17
C GLU A 55 -26.76 -0.14 -15.09
N ARG A 56 -26.19 0.22 -13.95
CA ARG A 56 -25.59 1.52 -13.65
C ARG A 56 -24.53 1.36 -12.55
N PRO A 57 -23.63 2.33 -12.36
CA PRO A 57 -22.74 2.35 -11.20
C PRO A 57 -23.51 2.24 -9.89
N ALA A 58 -22.96 1.48 -8.94
CA ALA A 58 -23.54 1.25 -7.63
C ALA A 58 -23.46 2.51 -6.75
N ASN A 59 -24.42 2.68 -5.84
CA ASN A 59 -24.48 3.78 -4.90
C ASN A 59 -24.43 3.34 -3.43
N ARG A 60 -24.63 2.05 -3.15
CA ARG A 60 -24.68 1.48 -1.81
C ARG A 60 -23.72 0.29 -1.73
N PHE A 61 -22.65 0.43 -0.94
CA PHE A 61 -21.54 -0.53 -0.93
C PHE A 61 -21.50 -1.32 0.37
N ALA A 62 -21.51 -2.65 0.28
CA ALA A 62 -21.14 -3.52 1.39
C ALA A 62 -19.67 -3.92 1.25
N CYS A 63 -18.80 -3.38 2.10
CA CYS A 63 -17.36 -3.62 2.09
C CYS A 63 -16.98 -4.73 3.07
N LEU A 64 -17.07 -5.99 2.65
CA LEU A 64 -16.79 -7.16 3.50
C LEU A 64 -15.30 -7.56 3.50
N TYR A 65 -14.45 -6.67 3.04
CA TYR A 65 -12.99 -6.72 3.10
C TYR A 65 -12.46 -5.30 3.37
N ALA A 66 -11.57 -5.12 4.35
CA ALA A 66 -11.12 -3.78 4.74
C ALA A 66 -10.53 -2.99 3.57
N PHE A 67 -9.73 -3.63 2.71
CA PHE A 67 -9.20 -3.03 1.49
C PHE A 67 -10.28 -2.35 0.65
N THR A 68 -11.43 -3.00 0.48
CA THR A 68 -12.49 -2.44 -0.37
C THR A 68 -13.12 -1.19 0.24
N GLY A 69 -13.23 -1.11 1.56
CA GLY A 69 -13.65 0.10 2.26
C GLY A 69 -12.63 1.23 2.14
N HIS A 70 -11.34 0.90 2.17
CA HIS A 70 -10.26 1.88 1.90
C HIS A 70 -10.39 2.41 0.46
N VAL A 71 -10.56 1.52 -0.54
CA VAL A 71 -10.74 1.92 -1.95
C VAL A 71 -11.99 2.78 -2.13
N VAL A 72 -13.14 2.39 -1.58
CA VAL A 72 -14.39 3.17 -1.66
C VAL A 72 -14.20 4.56 -1.03
N THR A 73 -13.43 4.66 0.07
CA THR A 73 -13.10 5.93 0.70
C THR A 73 -12.18 6.78 -0.17
N LEU A 74 -11.13 6.20 -0.75
CA LEU A 74 -10.21 6.84 -1.70
C LEU A 74 -10.96 7.38 -2.92
N LEU A 75 -11.95 6.65 -3.41
CA LEU A 75 -12.80 7.06 -4.53
C LEU A 75 -13.80 8.18 -4.16
N GLY A 76 -13.76 8.71 -2.93
CA GLY A 76 -14.66 9.75 -2.44
C GLY A 76 -16.10 9.27 -2.19
N ARG A 77 -16.29 7.94 -2.09
CA ARG A 77 -17.59 7.30 -1.88
C ARG A 77 -17.76 6.69 -0.49
N GLY A 78 -16.88 7.03 0.46
CA GLY A 78 -16.89 6.47 1.83
C GLY A 78 -18.25 6.61 2.55
N LYS A 79 -18.96 7.70 2.34
CA LYS A 79 -20.31 7.95 2.91
C LYS A 79 -21.40 7.00 2.37
N ASP A 80 -21.15 6.36 1.24
CA ASP A 80 -22.10 5.47 0.56
C ASP A 80 -21.89 4.00 0.97
N MET A 81 -20.97 3.74 1.88
CA MET A 81 -20.84 2.42 2.53
C MET A 81 -22.05 2.19 3.44
N VAL A 82 -22.71 1.03 3.29
CA VAL A 82 -23.87 0.63 4.08
C VAL A 82 -23.58 -0.55 5.01
N ALA A 83 -22.49 -1.25 4.80
CA ALA A 83 -22.01 -2.34 5.65
C ALA A 83 -20.48 -2.46 5.53
N VAL A 84 -19.80 -2.78 6.64
CA VAL A 84 -18.34 -2.83 6.70
C VAL A 84 -17.86 -4.01 7.54
N VAL A 85 -16.55 -4.26 7.54
CA VAL A 85 -15.88 -5.17 8.48
C VAL A 85 -15.36 -4.43 9.72
N ASP A 86 -15.22 -5.15 10.83
CA ASP A 86 -14.72 -4.60 12.10
C ASP A 86 -13.35 -3.90 11.96
N GLY A 87 -12.44 -4.49 11.17
CA GLY A 87 -11.11 -3.92 10.95
C GLY A 87 -11.13 -2.50 10.40
N LEU A 88 -12.09 -2.16 9.53
CA LEU A 88 -12.21 -0.83 8.94
C LEU A 88 -12.63 0.23 9.97
N LYS A 89 -13.41 -0.16 10.98
CA LYS A 89 -13.84 0.75 12.06
C LYS A 89 -12.71 1.15 13.02
N LYS A 90 -11.57 0.46 12.98
CA LYS A 90 -10.41 0.72 13.87
C LYS A 90 -9.45 1.75 13.31
N ASP A 91 -9.56 2.09 12.03
CA ASP A 91 -8.66 3.02 11.36
C ASP A 91 -9.10 4.47 11.64
N ARG A 92 -8.32 5.21 12.43
CA ARG A 92 -8.66 6.57 12.89
C ARG A 92 -8.83 7.56 11.74
N LEU A 93 -8.00 7.47 10.71
CA LEU A 93 -8.11 8.33 9.53
C LEU A 93 -9.38 8.02 8.72
N ILE A 94 -9.78 6.77 8.65
CA ILE A 94 -11.07 6.39 8.03
C ILE A 94 -12.25 6.92 8.88
N GLN A 95 -12.18 6.83 10.22
CA GLN A 95 -13.22 7.41 11.10
C GLN A 95 -13.37 8.92 10.88
N GLN A 96 -12.25 9.65 10.73
CA GLN A 96 -12.24 11.08 10.45
C GLN A 96 -12.86 11.39 9.08
N ARG A 97 -12.54 10.57 8.05
CA ARG A 97 -13.01 10.80 6.68
C ARG A 97 -14.46 10.34 6.45
N VAL A 98 -14.91 9.34 7.21
CA VAL A 98 -16.24 8.73 7.10
C VAL A 98 -16.96 8.82 8.46
N PRO A 99 -17.48 10.00 8.81
CA PRO A 99 -18.27 10.16 10.04
C PRO A 99 -19.44 9.17 10.07
N GLY A 100 -19.64 8.50 11.21
CA GLY A 100 -20.72 7.51 11.34
C GLY A 100 -20.34 6.07 10.95
N ILE A 101 -19.11 5.79 10.48
CA ILE A 101 -18.67 4.43 10.15
C ILE A 101 -18.84 3.46 11.33
N GLN A 102 -18.74 3.96 12.57
CA GLN A 102 -18.92 3.17 13.79
C GLN A 102 -20.33 2.57 13.91
N SER A 103 -21.36 3.24 13.38
CA SER A 103 -22.76 2.78 13.44
C SER A 103 -23.11 1.78 12.34
N LEU A 104 -22.28 1.62 11.30
CA LEU A 104 -22.56 0.70 10.20
C LEU A 104 -22.59 -0.75 10.66
N PRO A 105 -23.48 -1.60 10.13
CA PRO A 105 -23.52 -3.02 10.46
C PRO A 105 -22.26 -3.76 9.99
N ILE A 106 -21.93 -4.85 10.71
CA ILE A 106 -20.84 -5.78 10.37
C ILE A 106 -21.46 -7.13 10.01
N PRO A 107 -21.86 -7.35 8.75
CA PRO A 107 -22.53 -8.57 8.33
C PRO A 107 -21.59 -9.73 8.04
N ALA A 108 -20.28 -9.59 8.28
CA ALA A 108 -19.32 -10.69 8.08
C ALA A 108 -18.33 -10.77 9.23
N LYS A 109 -18.14 -11.98 9.77
CA LYS A 109 -17.15 -12.28 10.81
C LYS A 109 -16.51 -13.63 10.55
N GLY A 110 -15.17 -13.69 10.60
CA GLY A 110 -14.44 -14.94 10.38
C GLY A 110 -14.68 -15.60 9.01
N GLY A 111 -15.01 -14.82 7.98
CA GLY A 111 -15.33 -15.31 6.64
C GLY A 111 -16.79 -15.76 6.44
N VAL A 112 -17.61 -15.76 7.50
CA VAL A 112 -19.04 -16.13 7.45
C VAL A 112 -19.90 -14.89 7.24
N ILE A 113 -20.82 -14.93 6.26
CA ILE A 113 -21.75 -13.86 5.95
C ILE A 113 -23.08 -14.08 6.69
N HIS A 114 -23.50 -13.09 7.47
CA HIS A 114 -24.82 -13.00 8.09
C HIS A 114 -25.78 -12.31 7.13
N ILE A 115 -26.43 -13.12 6.31
CA ILE A 115 -27.21 -12.64 5.16
C ILE A 115 -28.36 -11.68 5.58
N GLU A 116 -29.04 -11.95 6.69
CA GLU A 116 -30.13 -11.08 7.15
C GLU A 116 -29.64 -9.67 7.48
N THR A 117 -28.46 -9.55 8.12
CA THR A 117 -27.84 -8.25 8.42
C THR A 117 -27.47 -7.52 7.12
N LEU A 118 -26.96 -8.26 6.13
CA LEU A 118 -26.58 -7.72 4.84
C LEU A 118 -27.81 -7.23 4.05
N LEU A 119 -28.89 -8.01 4.03
CA LEU A 119 -30.14 -7.65 3.37
C LEU A 119 -30.78 -6.39 3.99
N LYS A 120 -30.74 -6.26 5.33
CA LYS A 120 -31.21 -5.03 6.01
C LYS A 120 -30.39 -3.80 5.66
N ALA A 121 -29.11 -3.98 5.33
CA ALA A 121 -28.25 -2.89 4.86
C ALA A 121 -28.54 -2.49 3.40
N ASP A 122 -29.22 -3.31 2.63
CA ASP A 122 -29.69 -3.08 1.26
C ASP A 122 -28.58 -2.53 0.33
N PRO A 123 -27.51 -3.29 0.10
CA PRO A 123 -26.41 -2.88 -0.79
C PRO A 123 -26.74 -3.11 -2.26
N ASP A 124 -26.28 -2.22 -3.15
CA ASP A 124 -26.32 -2.45 -4.61
C ASP A 124 -25.22 -3.45 -5.04
N VAL A 125 -24.12 -3.52 -4.29
CA VAL A 125 -23.01 -4.43 -4.55
C VAL A 125 -22.29 -4.82 -3.27
N VAL A 126 -21.84 -6.08 -3.21
CA VAL A 126 -21.06 -6.64 -2.09
C VAL A 126 -19.63 -6.90 -2.55
N PHE A 127 -18.66 -6.27 -1.90
CA PHE A 127 -17.25 -6.51 -2.13
C PHE A 127 -16.72 -7.58 -1.19
N LEU A 128 -16.14 -8.64 -1.75
CA LEU A 128 -15.62 -9.80 -1.02
C LEU A 128 -14.10 -9.92 -1.16
N LYS A 129 -13.47 -10.49 -0.15
CA LYS A 129 -12.11 -11.00 -0.29
C LYS A 129 -12.12 -12.39 -0.95
N PRO A 130 -11.00 -12.80 -1.60
CA PRO A 130 -10.92 -14.10 -2.29
C PRO A 130 -11.28 -15.30 -1.43
N GLU A 131 -10.82 -15.34 -0.16
CA GLU A 131 -11.04 -16.49 0.73
C GLU A 131 -12.52 -16.63 1.11
N THR A 132 -13.24 -15.52 1.28
CA THR A 132 -14.69 -15.56 1.54
C THR A 132 -15.44 -16.01 0.27
N ALA A 133 -15.02 -15.53 -0.89
CA ALA A 133 -15.65 -15.90 -2.16
C ALA A 133 -15.33 -17.34 -2.60
N ALA A 134 -14.20 -17.91 -2.19
CA ALA A 134 -13.86 -19.31 -2.40
C ALA A 134 -14.73 -20.27 -1.57
N ALA A 135 -15.35 -19.79 -0.51
CA ALA A 135 -16.30 -20.55 0.29
C ALA A 135 -17.69 -20.54 -0.41
N GLU A 136 -17.97 -21.54 -1.23
CA GLU A 136 -19.19 -21.64 -2.03
C GLU A 136 -20.49 -21.48 -1.21
N ALA A 137 -20.48 -21.95 0.04
CA ALA A 137 -21.61 -21.76 0.95
C ALA A 137 -21.94 -20.28 1.22
N GLU A 138 -20.92 -19.39 1.15
CA GLU A 138 -21.09 -17.96 1.38
C GLU A 138 -21.59 -17.25 0.12
N THR A 139 -21.06 -17.59 -1.05
CA THR A 139 -21.50 -16.99 -2.32
C THR A 139 -22.92 -17.42 -2.71
N ARG A 140 -23.30 -18.68 -2.44
CA ARG A 140 -24.69 -19.14 -2.65
C ARG A 140 -25.72 -18.34 -1.85
N LYS A 141 -25.35 -17.79 -0.67
CA LYS A 141 -26.26 -16.90 0.08
C LYS A 141 -26.54 -15.63 -0.71
N LEU A 142 -25.52 -15.03 -1.32
CA LEU A 142 -25.66 -13.82 -2.13
C LEU A 142 -26.48 -14.10 -3.41
N GLU A 143 -26.16 -15.18 -4.11
CA GLU A 143 -26.88 -15.62 -5.32
C GLU A 143 -28.36 -15.88 -5.07
N ARG A 144 -28.67 -16.59 -3.97
CA ARG A 144 -30.06 -16.89 -3.59
C ARG A 144 -30.94 -15.64 -3.42
N PHE A 145 -30.33 -14.53 -2.97
CA PHE A 145 -31.05 -13.27 -2.76
C PHE A 145 -30.78 -12.24 -3.86
N GLY A 146 -30.14 -12.64 -4.97
CA GLY A 146 -29.90 -11.77 -6.12
C GLY A 146 -28.97 -10.58 -5.80
N LEU A 147 -28.12 -10.66 -4.76
CA LEU A 147 -27.18 -9.61 -4.41
C LEU A 147 -25.98 -9.64 -5.34
N PRO A 148 -25.70 -8.59 -6.13
CA PRO A 148 -24.51 -8.51 -6.94
C PRO A 148 -23.24 -8.49 -6.06
N TRP A 149 -22.20 -9.22 -6.45
CA TRP A 149 -20.96 -9.26 -5.68
C TRP A 149 -19.73 -9.28 -6.58
N PHE A 150 -18.62 -8.75 -6.07
CA PHE A 150 -17.34 -8.62 -6.77
C PHE A 150 -16.19 -9.07 -5.85
N VAL A 151 -15.30 -9.91 -6.36
CA VAL A 151 -14.13 -10.40 -5.63
C VAL A 151 -12.97 -9.45 -5.83
N ALA A 152 -12.65 -8.69 -4.80
CA ALA A 152 -11.53 -7.76 -4.81
C ALA A 152 -10.25 -8.47 -4.34
N GLY A 153 -9.58 -9.17 -5.27
CA GLY A 153 -8.35 -9.90 -5.02
C GLY A 153 -7.22 -9.45 -5.93
N TYR A 154 -5.98 -9.78 -5.54
CA TYR A 154 -4.75 -9.50 -6.28
C TYR A 154 -3.58 -10.28 -5.66
N ARG A 155 -2.54 -10.55 -6.45
CA ARG A 155 -1.31 -11.24 -6.03
C ARG A 155 -0.08 -10.32 -6.08
N ASN A 156 -0.16 -9.26 -6.88
CA ASN A 156 0.92 -8.30 -7.12
C ASN A 156 0.35 -6.88 -7.27
N MET A 157 1.24 -5.90 -7.40
CA MET A 157 0.85 -4.48 -7.49
C MET A 157 0.04 -4.17 -8.75
N ASP A 158 0.33 -4.78 -9.90
CA ASP A 158 -0.40 -4.53 -11.14
C ASP A 158 -1.84 -5.06 -11.06
N GLU A 159 -2.03 -6.25 -10.47
CA GLU A 159 -3.36 -6.79 -10.20
C GLU A 159 -4.11 -5.95 -9.17
N GLN A 160 -3.42 -5.41 -8.13
CA GLN A 160 -4.03 -4.52 -7.16
C GLN A 160 -4.55 -3.24 -7.84
N MET A 161 -3.73 -2.61 -8.67
CA MET A 161 -4.13 -1.42 -9.44
C MET A 161 -5.31 -1.72 -10.37
N THR A 162 -5.30 -2.87 -11.06
CA THR A 162 -6.41 -3.32 -11.90
C THR A 162 -7.69 -3.49 -11.09
N THR A 163 -7.63 -4.13 -9.92
CA THR A 163 -8.77 -4.29 -9.01
C THR A 163 -9.34 -2.94 -8.58
N ILE A 164 -8.48 -1.97 -8.23
CA ILE A 164 -8.90 -0.61 -7.87
C ILE A 164 -9.60 0.09 -9.05
N GLU A 165 -9.09 -0.06 -10.27
CA GLU A 165 -9.71 0.51 -11.47
C GLU A 165 -11.09 -0.14 -11.77
N MET A 166 -11.23 -1.46 -11.57
CA MET A 166 -12.54 -2.13 -11.70
C MET A 166 -13.51 -1.64 -10.62
N MET A 167 -13.08 -1.50 -9.38
CA MET A 167 -13.89 -0.91 -8.32
C MET A 167 -14.25 0.55 -8.65
N GLY A 168 -13.34 1.30 -9.26
CA GLY A 168 -13.61 2.65 -9.76
C GLY A 168 -14.77 2.70 -10.76
N LYS A 169 -14.84 1.72 -11.68
CA LYS A 169 -15.98 1.59 -12.62
C LYS A 169 -17.27 1.27 -11.86
N ILE A 170 -17.25 0.28 -10.95
CA ILE A 170 -18.42 -0.09 -10.13
C ILE A 170 -18.96 1.10 -9.35
N CYS A 171 -18.07 1.91 -8.77
CA CYS A 171 -18.42 3.08 -7.97
C CYS A 171 -18.73 4.35 -8.80
N GLY A 172 -18.65 4.30 -10.14
CA GLY A 172 -18.79 5.48 -11.00
C GLY A 172 -17.68 6.52 -10.80
N ARG A 173 -16.48 6.10 -10.40
CA ARG A 173 -15.33 6.95 -10.07
C ARG A 173 -14.04 6.47 -10.73
N TYR A 174 -14.15 6.06 -11.99
CA TYR A 174 -13.03 5.49 -12.73
C TYR A 174 -11.84 6.44 -12.85
N ASP A 175 -12.09 7.74 -13.07
CA ASP A 175 -11.01 8.73 -13.18
C ASP A 175 -10.25 8.90 -11.88
N ALA A 176 -10.94 8.87 -10.72
CA ALA A 176 -10.30 8.88 -9.41
C ALA A 176 -9.42 7.65 -9.19
N ALA A 177 -9.91 6.47 -9.59
CA ALA A 177 -9.13 5.24 -9.54
C ALA A 177 -7.87 5.35 -10.41
N ARG A 178 -7.99 5.86 -11.64
CA ARG A 178 -6.86 6.06 -12.55
C ARG A 178 -5.86 7.11 -12.05
N ALA A 179 -6.32 8.17 -11.43
CA ALA A 179 -5.42 9.16 -10.83
C ALA A 179 -4.55 8.51 -9.74
N TYR A 180 -5.15 7.68 -8.87
CA TYR A 180 -4.40 6.95 -7.86
C TYR A 180 -3.45 5.90 -8.46
N THR A 181 -3.91 5.07 -9.41
CA THR A 181 -3.05 4.05 -10.03
C THR A 181 -1.94 4.67 -10.89
N GLY A 182 -2.17 5.87 -11.45
CA GLY A 182 -1.14 6.70 -12.08
C GLY A 182 -0.04 7.10 -11.09
N TYR A 183 -0.42 7.71 -9.97
CA TYR A 183 0.51 8.05 -8.89
C TYR A 183 1.30 6.82 -8.40
N TYR A 184 0.63 5.66 -8.25
CA TYR A 184 1.28 4.42 -7.85
C TYR A 184 2.39 4.02 -8.84
N ARG A 185 2.08 4.02 -10.14
CA ARG A 185 3.05 3.72 -11.21
C ARG A 185 4.20 4.71 -11.24
N ASP A 186 3.91 6.00 -11.06
CA ASP A 186 4.92 7.07 -11.04
C ASP A 186 5.89 6.88 -9.86
N MET A 187 5.39 6.48 -8.69
CA MET A 187 6.23 6.20 -7.53
C MET A 187 7.15 4.99 -7.76
N ILE A 188 6.62 3.90 -8.31
CA ILE A 188 7.42 2.73 -8.72
C ILE A 188 8.52 3.15 -9.72
N HIS A 189 8.14 3.95 -10.72
CA HIS A 189 9.06 4.43 -11.75
C HIS A 189 10.16 5.32 -11.17
N LEU A 190 9.81 6.25 -10.30
CA LEU A 190 10.74 7.14 -9.61
C LEU A 190 11.83 6.34 -8.86
N VAL A 191 11.40 5.39 -8.03
CA VAL A 191 12.34 4.58 -7.24
C VAL A 191 13.19 3.71 -8.16
N LYS A 192 12.58 3.06 -9.15
CA LYS A 192 13.30 2.23 -10.14
C LYS A 192 14.36 3.05 -10.89
N GLN A 193 14.05 4.27 -11.33
CA GLN A 193 15.02 5.12 -12.03
C GLN A 193 16.22 5.46 -11.15
N ARG A 194 16.01 5.78 -9.88
CA ARG A 194 17.08 6.16 -8.96
C ARG A 194 17.97 4.98 -8.57
N THR A 195 17.38 3.79 -8.41
CA THR A 195 18.09 2.57 -8.00
C THR A 195 18.65 1.75 -9.16
N ARG A 196 18.33 2.06 -10.44
CA ARG A 196 18.70 1.27 -11.62
C ARG A 196 20.20 1.04 -11.82
N LYS A 197 21.03 1.94 -11.29
CA LYS A 197 22.50 1.84 -11.40
C LYS A 197 23.13 0.98 -10.32
N ILE A 198 22.35 0.53 -9.34
CA ILE A 198 22.82 -0.38 -8.28
C ILE A 198 22.76 -1.80 -8.84
N PRO A 199 23.90 -2.49 -9.04
CA PRO A 199 23.91 -3.89 -9.42
C PRO A 199 23.14 -4.74 -8.40
N GLU A 200 22.58 -5.85 -8.83
CA GLU A 200 21.71 -6.68 -7.97
C GLU A 200 22.48 -7.23 -6.75
N ASP A 201 23.74 -7.61 -6.93
CA ASP A 201 24.64 -8.10 -5.89
C ASP A 201 25.09 -7.02 -4.88
N GLN A 202 24.87 -5.74 -5.20
CA GLN A 202 25.16 -4.59 -4.34
C GLN A 202 23.88 -3.98 -3.72
N ARG A 203 22.72 -4.54 -4.00
CA ARG A 203 21.47 -4.07 -3.38
C ARG A 203 21.40 -4.49 -1.94
N VAL A 204 20.86 -3.60 -1.10
CA VAL A 204 20.66 -3.88 0.33
C VAL A 204 19.80 -5.13 0.50
N ARG A 205 20.26 -6.03 1.36
CA ARG A 205 19.59 -7.30 1.69
C ARG A 205 18.64 -7.06 2.85
N LEU A 206 17.35 -7.13 2.55
CA LEU A 206 16.26 -6.79 3.46
C LEU A 206 15.50 -8.06 3.87
N TYR A 207 15.17 -8.17 5.15
CA TYR A 207 14.20 -9.12 5.66
C TYR A 207 12.92 -8.37 6.06
N HIS A 208 11.78 -8.76 5.50
CA HIS A 208 10.48 -8.22 5.86
C HIS A 208 9.77 -9.19 6.82
N SER A 209 9.49 -8.73 8.05
CA SER A 209 8.79 -9.47 9.09
C SER A 209 7.31 -9.09 9.07
N VAL A 210 6.44 -10.08 8.88
CA VAL A 210 5.00 -9.90 8.69
C VAL A 210 4.23 -10.41 9.90
N ASN A 211 3.73 -9.54 10.75
CA ASN A 211 2.97 -9.78 11.99
C ASN A 211 3.76 -10.49 13.11
N GLU A 212 4.70 -11.35 12.79
CA GLU A 212 5.51 -12.13 13.72
C GLU A 212 6.97 -12.12 13.28
N ALA A 213 7.93 -12.10 14.19
CA ALA A 213 9.35 -11.94 13.88
C ALA A 213 9.87 -12.87 12.78
N ARG A 214 9.40 -14.12 12.71
CA ARG A 214 9.84 -15.12 11.72
C ARG A 214 8.86 -15.37 10.58
N ARG A 215 7.69 -14.75 10.59
CA ARG A 215 6.78 -14.76 9.45
C ARG A 215 7.26 -13.76 8.41
N THR A 216 7.28 -14.15 7.13
CA THR A 216 7.91 -13.37 6.07
C THR A 216 7.23 -13.60 4.72
N ASP A 217 7.75 -12.99 3.67
CA ASP A 217 7.19 -13.02 2.32
C ASP A 217 7.69 -14.23 1.54
N ALA A 218 6.83 -14.74 0.66
CA ALA A 218 7.18 -15.73 -0.34
C ALA A 218 7.11 -15.14 -1.76
N ALA A 219 7.67 -15.81 -2.73
CA ALA A 219 7.48 -15.46 -4.13
C ALA A 219 5.99 -15.44 -4.49
N GLY A 220 5.57 -14.46 -5.30
CA GLY A 220 4.20 -14.31 -5.73
C GLY A 220 3.27 -13.61 -4.72
N THR A 221 3.82 -13.01 -3.67
CA THR A 221 3.08 -12.12 -2.77
C THR A 221 3.29 -10.64 -3.15
N ILE A 222 2.32 -9.80 -2.83
CA ILE A 222 2.44 -8.35 -3.09
C ILE A 222 3.57 -7.73 -2.28
N GLU A 223 3.88 -8.27 -1.11
CA GLU A 223 4.99 -7.82 -0.27
C GLU A 223 6.34 -8.10 -0.93
N ALA A 224 6.51 -9.25 -1.55
CA ALA A 224 7.70 -9.55 -2.36
C ALA A 224 7.83 -8.58 -3.54
N ASP A 225 6.71 -8.18 -4.12
CA ASP A 225 6.67 -7.30 -5.29
C ASP A 225 7.04 -5.85 -4.92
N TRP A 226 6.44 -5.28 -3.88
CA TRP A 226 6.76 -3.91 -3.51
C TRP A 226 8.16 -3.77 -2.88
N THR A 227 8.65 -4.77 -2.12
CA THR A 227 10.03 -4.73 -1.60
C THR A 227 11.05 -4.73 -2.75
N ARG A 228 10.82 -5.53 -3.80
CA ARG A 228 11.62 -5.48 -5.03
C ARG A 228 11.55 -4.10 -5.70
N ALA A 229 10.36 -3.49 -5.77
CA ALA A 229 10.17 -2.15 -6.35
C ALA A 229 10.89 -1.06 -5.55
N ALA A 230 11.09 -1.25 -4.24
CA ALA A 230 11.91 -0.38 -3.38
C ALA A 230 13.43 -0.49 -3.67
N GLY A 231 13.84 -1.36 -4.59
CA GLY A 231 15.22 -1.50 -5.03
C GLY A 231 16.11 -2.37 -4.13
N VAL A 232 15.50 -3.18 -3.26
CA VAL A 232 16.21 -4.07 -2.32
C VAL A 232 16.11 -5.54 -2.76
N VAL A 233 16.94 -6.40 -2.17
CA VAL A 233 16.83 -7.85 -2.26
C VAL A 233 16.12 -8.35 -0.99
N ASN A 234 14.86 -8.77 -1.12
CA ASN A 234 14.16 -9.42 -0.03
C ASN A 234 14.69 -10.84 0.13
N VAL A 235 15.41 -11.08 1.24
CA VAL A 235 16.19 -12.32 1.45
C VAL A 235 15.34 -13.58 1.62
N SER A 236 14.05 -13.46 1.89
CA SER A 236 13.14 -14.62 2.02
C SER A 236 12.58 -15.07 0.67
N VAL A 237 12.49 -14.15 -0.30
CA VAL A 237 11.88 -14.42 -1.61
C VAL A 237 12.74 -15.35 -2.43
N GLY A 238 12.12 -16.41 -3.00
CA GLY A 238 12.82 -17.45 -3.76
C GLY A 238 13.51 -18.51 -2.89
N ASN A 239 13.44 -18.40 -1.58
CA ASN A 239 13.99 -19.37 -0.65
C ASN A 239 12.93 -20.33 -0.09
N ARG A 240 13.38 -21.49 0.41
CA ARG A 240 12.50 -22.48 1.03
C ARG A 240 11.99 -21.97 2.38
N LEU A 241 10.67 -21.85 2.52
CA LEU A 241 9.98 -21.42 3.72
C LEU A 241 9.05 -22.53 4.24
N SER A 242 8.77 -22.51 5.54
CA SER A 242 7.74 -23.35 6.13
C SER A 242 6.38 -22.68 5.93
N ALA A 243 5.43 -23.38 5.28
CA ALA A 243 4.08 -22.85 5.06
C ALA A 243 3.10 -23.35 6.14
N ARG A 244 2.22 -22.47 6.62
CA ARG A 244 1.08 -22.77 7.47
C ARG A 244 -0.14 -22.05 6.92
N GLY A 245 -0.93 -22.74 6.08
CA GLY A 245 -1.95 -22.11 5.26
C GLY A 245 -1.32 -21.12 4.27
N ASP A 246 -1.80 -19.89 4.28
CA ASP A 246 -1.31 -18.75 3.48
C ASP A 246 -0.11 -18.00 4.11
N LYS A 247 0.43 -18.50 5.24
CA LYS A 247 1.51 -17.87 5.99
C LYS A 247 2.83 -18.59 5.78
N PHE A 248 3.91 -17.83 5.58
CA PHE A 248 5.25 -18.34 5.35
C PHE A 248 6.19 -17.97 6.49
N PHE A 249 7.03 -18.91 6.92
CA PHE A 249 7.93 -18.74 8.07
C PHE A 249 9.35 -19.15 7.73
N ALA A 250 10.32 -18.32 8.14
CA ALA A 250 11.73 -18.63 8.09
C ALA A 250 12.20 -19.28 9.41
N GLY A 251 13.08 -20.26 9.30
CA GLY A 251 13.83 -20.77 10.46
C GLY A 251 14.88 -19.75 10.93
N MET A 252 15.22 -19.75 12.25
CA MET A 252 16.23 -18.83 12.76
C MET A 252 17.59 -19.06 12.10
N GLU A 253 17.97 -20.32 11.88
CA GLU A 253 19.21 -20.69 11.16
C GLU A 253 19.24 -20.08 9.76
N GLN A 254 18.10 -20.14 9.06
CA GLN A 254 18.00 -19.58 7.71
C GLN A 254 18.17 -18.06 7.73
N ILE A 255 17.59 -17.35 8.71
CA ILE A 255 17.74 -15.91 8.87
C ILE A 255 19.20 -15.54 9.16
N LEU A 256 19.89 -16.32 10.00
CA LEU A 256 21.32 -16.14 10.27
C LEU A 256 22.18 -16.35 9.02
N ILE A 257 21.87 -17.35 8.18
CA ILE A 257 22.55 -17.57 6.90
C ILE A 257 22.29 -16.42 5.93
N TRP A 258 21.05 -15.94 5.85
CA TRP A 258 20.72 -14.78 5.01
C TRP A 258 21.39 -13.51 5.51
N ASN A 259 21.55 -13.37 6.81
CA ASN A 259 22.18 -12.22 7.47
C ASN A 259 21.75 -10.87 6.84
N PRO A 260 20.47 -10.47 6.96
CA PRO A 260 20.00 -9.23 6.36
C PRO A 260 20.68 -8.00 6.96
N GLU A 261 20.88 -6.98 6.12
CA GLU A 261 21.44 -5.68 6.50
C GLU A 261 20.38 -4.73 7.07
N VAL A 262 19.11 -4.97 6.71
CA VAL A 262 17.95 -4.21 7.17
C VAL A 262 16.80 -5.17 7.46
N ILE A 263 16.07 -4.89 8.54
CA ILE A 263 14.81 -5.58 8.86
C ILE A 263 13.70 -4.53 8.89
N ILE A 264 12.60 -4.78 8.17
CA ILE A 264 11.37 -4.01 8.29
C ILE A 264 10.32 -4.90 8.96
N VAL A 265 9.62 -4.36 9.95
CA VAL A 265 8.54 -5.07 10.66
C VAL A 265 7.23 -4.35 10.47
N ASN A 266 6.15 -5.08 10.20
CA ASN A 266 4.83 -4.50 9.98
C ASN A 266 3.87 -4.60 11.18
N GLU A 267 4.33 -5.13 12.32
CA GLU A 267 3.53 -5.23 13.54
C GLU A 267 4.24 -4.53 14.69
N ALA A 268 3.48 -3.76 15.47
CA ALA A 268 3.99 -3.01 16.60
C ALA A 268 4.65 -3.91 17.65
N GLY A 269 5.83 -3.52 18.14
CA GLY A 269 6.58 -4.22 19.18
C GLY A 269 7.42 -5.39 18.69
N VAL A 270 7.24 -5.86 17.44
CA VAL A 270 8.07 -6.94 16.86
C VAL A 270 9.51 -6.47 16.63
N ASP A 271 9.72 -5.20 16.32
CA ASP A 271 11.05 -4.57 16.25
C ASP A 271 11.80 -4.71 17.58
N GLN A 272 11.15 -4.36 18.69
CA GLN A 272 11.73 -4.47 20.04
C GLN A 272 11.97 -5.94 20.40
N GLN A 273 11.05 -6.84 20.07
CA GLN A 273 11.23 -8.28 20.25
C GLN A 273 12.47 -8.78 19.50
N ILE A 274 12.67 -8.38 18.24
CA ILE A 274 13.84 -8.79 17.44
C ILE A 274 15.13 -8.21 18.05
N LEU A 275 15.14 -6.93 18.44
CA LEU A 275 16.32 -6.26 19.00
C LEU A 275 16.75 -6.82 20.37
N GLN A 276 15.82 -7.38 21.15
CA GLN A 276 16.08 -7.89 22.50
C GLN A 276 16.33 -9.41 22.54
N ASP A 277 15.89 -10.17 21.54
CA ASP A 277 16.06 -11.62 21.52
C ASP A 277 17.51 -12.00 21.12
N LYS A 278 18.22 -12.64 22.06
CA LYS A 278 19.61 -13.11 21.87
C LYS A 278 19.82 -13.97 20.61
N LYS A 279 18.76 -14.64 20.12
CA LYS A 279 18.84 -15.45 18.90
C LYS A 279 19.12 -14.61 17.64
N TRP A 280 18.74 -13.33 17.68
CA TRP A 280 18.95 -12.40 16.58
C TRP A 280 20.24 -11.59 16.67
N ALA A 281 20.95 -11.68 17.81
CA ALA A 281 22.11 -10.81 18.13
C ALA A 281 23.25 -10.89 17.09
N ALA A 282 23.37 -12.00 16.32
CA ALA A 282 24.38 -12.16 15.28
C ALA A 282 23.97 -11.59 13.92
N VAL A 283 22.71 -11.15 13.75
CA VAL A 283 22.20 -10.58 12.50
C VAL A 283 22.72 -9.15 12.33
N THR A 284 23.30 -8.83 11.19
CA THR A 284 23.88 -7.51 10.88
C THR A 284 22.88 -6.38 11.14
N ALA A 285 21.63 -6.50 10.70
CA ALA A 285 20.59 -5.50 10.95
C ALA A 285 20.35 -5.22 12.43
N VAL A 286 20.49 -6.24 13.30
CA VAL A 286 20.32 -6.10 14.75
C VAL A 286 21.55 -5.43 15.37
N GLN A 287 22.76 -5.84 14.97
CA GLN A 287 24.02 -5.24 15.43
C GLN A 287 24.10 -3.75 15.08
N GLU A 288 23.63 -3.39 13.88
CA GLU A 288 23.63 -2.01 13.38
C GLU A 288 22.36 -1.23 13.74
N LYS A 289 21.44 -1.82 14.51
CA LYS A 289 20.16 -1.22 14.92
C LYS A 289 19.30 -0.76 13.71
N LYS A 290 19.40 -1.46 12.59
CA LYS A 290 18.63 -1.24 11.35
C LYS A 290 17.38 -2.13 11.31
N VAL A 291 16.63 -2.14 12.40
CA VAL A 291 15.32 -2.81 12.53
C VAL A 291 14.27 -1.71 12.63
N PHE A 292 13.44 -1.58 11.60
CA PHE A 292 12.53 -0.45 11.49
C PHE A 292 11.07 -0.90 11.48
N PRO A 293 10.20 -0.37 12.36
CA PRO A 293 8.77 -0.50 12.19
C PRO A 293 8.32 0.26 10.93
N ILE A 294 7.45 -0.37 10.14
CA ILE A 294 6.88 0.30 8.97
C ILE A 294 5.86 1.34 9.42
N PRO A 295 5.73 2.48 8.71
CA PRO A 295 4.71 3.47 9.03
C PRO A 295 3.30 2.91 8.98
N VAL A 296 2.40 3.49 9.80
CA VAL A 296 0.99 3.12 9.86
C VAL A 296 0.12 4.37 9.75
N GLY A 297 -0.62 4.46 8.66
CA GLY A 297 -1.59 5.50 8.42
C GLY A 297 -3.03 4.96 8.50
N ILE A 298 -3.74 4.93 7.36
CA ILE A 298 -5.01 4.21 7.23
C ILE A 298 -4.81 2.73 7.49
N SER A 299 -3.70 2.18 6.96
CA SER A 299 -3.28 0.81 7.21
C SER A 299 -1.77 0.73 7.47
N ARG A 300 -1.25 -0.46 7.74
CA ARG A 300 0.19 -0.69 7.74
C ARG A 300 0.70 -0.63 6.32
N TRP A 301 1.68 0.24 6.06
CA TRP A 301 2.20 0.43 4.70
C TRP A 301 2.77 -0.88 4.13
N GLY A 302 2.48 -1.15 2.85
CA GLY A 302 2.96 -2.38 2.20
C GLY A 302 2.33 -3.69 2.67
N HIS A 303 1.40 -3.66 3.66
CA HIS A 303 0.62 -4.85 4.02
C HIS A 303 -0.38 -5.20 2.90
N PRO A 304 -0.72 -6.49 2.69
CA PRO A 304 -1.82 -6.83 1.79
C PRO A 304 -3.07 -6.01 2.12
N GLY A 305 -3.60 -5.31 1.14
CA GLY A 305 -4.73 -4.41 1.34
C GLY A 305 -4.37 -2.96 1.67
N SER A 306 -3.08 -2.62 1.75
CA SER A 306 -2.67 -1.23 1.91
C SER A 306 -2.76 -0.45 0.61
N LEU A 307 -3.38 0.74 0.67
CA LEU A 307 -3.33 1.74 -0.39
C LEU A 307 -2.13 2.69 -0.24
N GLU A 308 -1.36 2.54 0.82
CA GLU A 308 -0.15 3.31 1.11
C GLU A 308 1.12 2.60 0.62
N THR A 309 0.95 1.53 -0.18
CA THR A 309 2.08 0.77 -0.78
C THR A 309 3.03 1.65 -1.60
N PRO A 310 2.58 2.65 -2.39
CA PRO A 310 3.51 3.57 -3.07
C PRO A 310 4.37 4.37 -2.09
N LEU A 311 3.83 4.78 -0.94
CA LEU A 311 4.60 5.41 0.12
C LEU A 311 5.56 4.43 0.82
N ALA A 312 5.16 3.14 0.98
CA ALA A 312 6.05 2.10 1.52
C ALA A 312 7.29 1.90 0.64
N ILE A 313 7.11 1.90 -0.68
CA ILE A 313 8.20 1.79 -1.66
C ILE A 313 9.18 2.96 -1.51
N LEU A 314 8.67 4.20 -1.49
CA LEU A 314 9.49 5.40 -1.34
C LEU A 314 10.20 5.44 0.02
N TRP A 315 9.47 5.21 1.10
CA TRP A 315 10.01 5.22 2.46
C TRP A 315 11.14 4.20 2.63
N THR A 316 10.91 2.96 2.15
CA THR A 316 11.92 1.90 2.20
C THR A 316 13.16 2.28 1.39
N ALA A 317 12.99 2.72 0.15
CA ALA A 317 14.10 3.15 -0.70
C ALA A 317 14.91 4.28 -0.06
N ARG A 318 14.23 5.27 0.55
CA ARG A 318 14.86 6.38 1.26
C ARG A 318 15.61 5.94 2.53
N LYS A 319 15.07 4.95 3.26
CA LYS A 319 15.73 4.36 4.45
C LYS A 319 17.02 3.64 4.09
N VAL A 320 17.03 2.90 2.99
CA VAL A 320 18.18 2.06 2.61
C VAL A 320 19.19 2.78 1.70
N TYR A 321 18.74 3.78 0.93
CA TYR A 321 19.58 4.57 0.01
C TYR A 321 19.40 6.09 0.21
N PRO A 322 19.65 6.64 1.42
CA PRO A 322 19.31 8.03 1.74
C PRO A 322 19.93 9.06 0.79
N ALA A 323 21.14 8.81 0.27
CA ALA A 323 21.80 9.73 -0.65
C ALA A 323 21.09 9.86 -2.00
N LEU A 324 20.40 8.79 -2.47
CA LEU A 324 19.65 8.80 -3.73
C LEU A 324 18.29 9.52 -3.64
N PHE A 325 17.83 9.81 -2.43
CA PHE A 325 16.52 10.38 -2.16
C PHE A 325 16.58 11.61 -1.23
N SER A 326 17.75 12.25 -1.13
CA SER A 326 17.98 13.39 -0.22
C SER A 326 17.19 14.64 -0.61
N ASP A 327 16.80 14.76 -1.87
CA ASP A 327 15.99 15.84 -2.45
C ASP A 327 14.48 15.66 -2.24
N ILE A 328 14.04 14.51 -1.72
CA ILE A 328 12.61 14.24 -1.50
C ILE A 328 12.23 14.56 -0.05
N ASP A 329 11.28 15.46 0.10
CA ASP A 329 10.60 15.72 1.36
C ASP A 329 9.49 14.69 1.56
N LEU A 330 9.78 13.64 2.36
CA LEU A 330 8.84 12.56 2.60
C LEU A 330 7.59 13.02 3.38
N GLU A 331 7.74 13.99 4.29
CA GLU A 331 6.61 14.48 5.08
C GLU A 331 5.63 15.27 4.21
N MET A 332 6.15 16.05 3.28
CA MET A 332 5.36 16.74 2.28
C MET A 332 4.66 15.74 1.35
N GLU A 333 5.36 14.71 0.89
CA GLU A 333 4.79 13.64 0.05
C GLU A 333 3.64 12.92 0.74
N ILE A 334 3.80 12.59 2.04
CA ILE A 334 2.73 12.01 2.86
C ILE A 334 1.52 12.95 2.93
N LYS A 335 1.71 14.22 3.24
CA LYS A 335 0.60 15.20 3.31
C LYS A 335 -0.13 15.32 1.98
N GLN A 336 0.62 15.39 0.87
CA GLN A 336 0.04 15.47 -0.48
C GLN A 336 -0.77 14.21 -0.82
N PHE A 337 -0.23 13.02 -0.53
CA PHE A 337 -0.93 11.75 -0.74
C PHE A 337 -2.27 11.69 -0.03
N TYR A 338 -2.29 12.00 1.27
CA TYR A 338 -3.54 11.94 2.05
C TYR A 338 -4.53 13.03 1.65
N HIS A 339 -4.05 14.23 1.36
CA HIS A 339 -4.90 15.30 0.84
C HIS A 339 -5.53 14.93 -0.50
N GLN A 340 -4.72 14.47 -1.44
CA GLN A 340 -5.15 14.18 -2.82
C GLN A 340 -6.13 13.01 -2.89
N PHE A 341 -5.82 11.90 -2.19
CA PHE A 341 -6.54 10.64 -2.37
C PHE A 341 -7.58 10.35 -1.27
N PHE A 342 -7.47 10.98 -0.12
CA PHE A 342 -8.39 10.77 0.98
C PHE A 342 -9.10 12.04 1.44
N ASP A 343 -8.77 13.21 0.85
CA ASP A 343 -9.29 14.51 1.28
C ASP A 343 -9.06 14.73 2.79
N LEU A 344 -7.85 14.37 3.26
CA LEU A 344 -7.42 14.50 4.63
C LEU A 344 -6.25 15.50 4.71
N VAL A 345 -6.42 16.54 5.52
CA VAL A 345 -5.35 17.49 5.85
C VAL A 345 -4.64 17.02 7.10
N LEU A 346 -3.40 16.51 6.94
CA LEU A 346 -2.61 16.04 8.06
C LEU A 346 -1.82 17.18 8.69
N THR A 347 -1.80 17.22 10.03
CA THR A 347 -0.85 18.05 10.79
C THR A 347 0.54 17.43 10.81
N ASP A 348 1.56 18.21 11.18
CA ASP A 348 2.92 17.67 11.35
C ASP A 348 2.96 16.55 12.40
N GLU A 349 2.23 16.70 13.50
CA GLU A 349 2.09 15.68 14.53
C GLU A 349 1.49 14.38 13.97
N MET A 350 0.44 14.45 13.15
CA MET A 350 -0.16 13.28 12.52
C MET A 350 0.83 12.56 11.58
N VAL A 351 1.63 13.32 10.84
CA VAL A 351 2.69 12.75 9.97
C VAL A 351 3.74 12.03 10.80
N GLN A 352 4.19 12.63 11.91
CA GLN A 352 5.15 11.97 12.82
C GLN A 352 4.55 10.71 13.44
N ASN A 353 3.29 10.74 13.86
CA ASN A 353 2.58 9.58 14.40
C ASN A 353 2.49 8.44 13.37
N ILE A 354 2.23 8.76 12.09
CA ILE A 354 2.26 7.79 10.99
C ILE A 354 3.66 7.17 10.86
N LEU A 355 4.69 8.01 10.78
CA LEU A 355 6.07 7.58 10.55
C LEU A 355 6.64 6.75 11.71
N ASN A 356 6.20 7.01 12.95
CA ASN A 356 6.62 6.33 14.16
C ASN A 356 5.72 5.12 14.52
N ASN A 357 4.69 4.82 13.72
CA ASN A 357 3.70 3.79 14.00
C ASN A 357 2.95 4.05 15.34
N GLU A 358 2.57 5.29 15.60
CA GLU A 358 1.94 5.72 16.84
C GLU A 358 0.51 6.20 16.64
N GLY A 359 -0.42 5.59 17.34
CA GLY A 359 -1.76 6.13 17.56
C GLY A 359 -2.72 6.23 16.37
N MET A 360 -2.35 5.84 15.15
CA MET A 360 -3.22 5.98 13.97
C MET A 360 -4.20 4.83 13.81
N ARG A 361 -4.04 3.76 14.60
CA ARG A 361 -4.96 2.63 14.64
C ARG A 361 -5.27 2.27 16.08
N GLN A 362 -6.53 1.93 16.37
CA GLN A 362 -6.90 1.38 17.69
C GLN A 362 -6.27 0.01 17.88
N ALA A 363 -5.66 -0.22 19.04
CA ALA A 363 -5.14 -1.52 19.40
C ALA A 363 -6.24 -2.59 19.28
N MET A 364 -5.88 -3.77 18.82
CA MET A 364 -6.78 -4.92 18.93
C MET A 364 -6.89 -5.25 20.40
N ASP A 365 -8.12 -5.29 20.95
CA ASP A 365 -8.34 -5.85 22.27
C ASP A 365 -7.71 -7.24 22.29
N ALA A 366 -6.78 -7.47 23.22
CA ALA A 366 -6.20 -8.77 23.44
C ALA A 366 -7.35 -9.75 23.78
N ARG A 367 -7.69 -10.63 22.86
CA ARG A 367 -8.66 -11.71 23.06
C ARG A 367 -7.92 -13.01 23.29
#